data_dc51bd64510fca91fb7d9cd305302f1e
#
_entry.id   dc51bd64510fca91fb7d9cd305302f1e
#
_cell.length_a   1.000
_cell.length_b   1.000
_cell.length_c   1.000
_cell.angle_alpha   90.00
_cell.angle_beta   90.00
_cell.angle_gamma   90.00
#
_symmetry.space_group_name_H-M   'P 1'
#
loop_
_entity.id
_entity.type
_entity.pdbx_description
1 polymer ?
#
loop_
_entity_poly.entity_id
_entity_poly.type
_entity_poly.pdbx_seq_one_letter_code
_entity_poly.pdbx_strand_id
1 'polypeptide(L)'
;DKQKIKKAAELIGLLNVVFFSPEDLSIIKSGPLERRRFADMELCQLDNFYLYNLNHYNRIINQRNKLLKDLYFHPELKETLGIWDMQLVSFGSKIIERREAFAGQLGEIIKDIHSRLSGGKEEIIIKYEPDVSIEDFERRMKENQEKDIHSKVTGTGPHRDDFSFIVNGI
;
A
#
# COMPACT_ATOMS: atom_id res chain seq x y z
N ASP A 1 32.00 13.79 11.21
CA ASP A 1 32.07 12.61 10.28
C ASP A 1 31.12 12.82 9.13
N LYS A 2 31.65 12.99 7.91
CA LYS A 2 30.86 13.08 6.70
C LYS A 2 30.63 11.65 6.20
N GLN A 3 29.59 10.98 6.66
CA GLN A 3 29.15 9.72 6.03
C GLN A 3 28.55 10.02 4.66
N LYS A 4 29.10 9.38 3.62
CA LYS A 4 28.52 9.47 2.26
C LYS A 4 27.26 8.61 2.19
N ILE A 5 26.11 9.25 1.99
CA ILE A 5 24.85 8.58 1.70
C ILE A 5 24.94 7.95 0.30
N LYS A 6 24.72 6.64 0.22
CA LYS A 6 24.82 5.88 -1.02
C LYS A 6 23.44 5.63 -1.67
N LYS A 7 22.38 5.70 -0.88
CA LYS A 7 20.99 5.45 -1.36
C LYS A 7 20.04 6.47 -0.73
N ALA A 8 19.09 6.96 -1.50
CA ALA A 8 18.06 7.88 -1.00
C ALA A 8 17.30 7.30 0.22
N ALA A 9 17.12 5.99 0.28
CA ALA A 9 16.51 5.31 1.43
C ALA A 9 17.25 5.52 2.77
N GLU A 10 18.53 5.88 2.75
CA GLU A 10 19.32 6.17 3.95
C GLU A 10 18.98 7.56 4.54
N LEU A 11 18.30 8.42 3.77
CA LEU A 11 17.80 9.73 4.23
C LEU A 11 16.43 9.63 4.88
N ILE A 12 15.69 8.57 4.59
CA ILE A 12 14.33 8.37 5.10
C ILE A 12 14.40 8.20 6.62
N GLY A 13 13.62 9.02 7.35
CA GLY A 13 13.62 9.04 8.81
C GLY A 13 14.73 9.89 9.46
N LEU A 14 15.74 10.34 8.69
CA LEU A 14 16.74 11.31 9.17
C LEU A 14 16.32 12.76 8.92
N LEU A 15 15.54 12.99 7.88
CA LEU A 15 15.01 14.30 7.52
C LEU A 15 13.55 14.15 7.10
N ASN A 16 12.65 14.71 7.87
CA ASN A 16 11.23 14.79 7.52
C ASN A 16 10.96 16.15 6.87
N VAL A 17 10.46 16.14 5.64
CA VAL A 17 10.16 17.35 4.88
C VAL A 17 8.68 17.29 4.49
N VAL A 18 7.96 18.35 4.82
CA VAL A 18 6.61 18.59 4.31
C VAL A 18 6.71 19.56 3.15
N PHE A 19 6.34 19.10 1.97
CA PHE A 19 6.26 19.94 0.77
C PHE A 19 4.82 19.91 0.27
N PHE A 20 4.26 21.08 0.03
CA PHE A 20 2.92 21.22 -0.54
C PHE A 20 3.02 21.81 -1.95
N SER A 21 2.37 21.16 -2.90
CA SER A 21 2.24 21.65 -4.27
C SER A 21 0.80 21.54 -4.76
N PRO A 22 0.39 22.32 -5.78
CA PRO A 22 -0.96 22.17 -6.37
C PRO A 22 -1.26 20.78 -6.92
N GLU A 23 -0.22 20.02 -7.27
CA GLU A 23 -0.32 18.63 -7.74
C GLU A 23 -0.80 17.68 -6.63
N ASP A 24 -0.61 18.02 -5.36
CA ASP A 24 -1.07 17.21 -4.21
C ASP A 24 -2.61 17.13 -4.15
N LEU A 25 -3.33 18.03 -4.80
CA LEU A 25 -4.76 17.90 -5.02
C LEU A 25 -5.13 16.64 -5.83
N SER A 26 -4.18 16.06 -6.53
CA SER A 26 -4.35 14.78 -7.24
C SER A 26 -4.66 13.62 -6.30
N ILE A 27 -4.25 13.68 -5.03
CA ILE A 27 -4.57 12.67 -4.01
C ILE A 27 -6.09 12.45 -3.92
N ILE A 28 -6.86 13.54 -3.97
CA ILE A 28 -8.33 13.48 -3.91
C ILE A 28 -8.94 13.23 -5.30
N LYS A 29 -8.41 13.87 -6.36
CA LYS A 29 -9.00 13.85 -7.70
C LYS A 29 -8.65 12.62 -8.52
N SER A 30 -7.49 12.01 -8.24
CA SER A 30 -6.99 10.85 -8.99
C SER A 30 -7.44 9.52 -8.37
N GLY A 31 -7.06 8.44 -9.04
CA GLY A 31 -7.44 7.09 -8.62
C GLY A 31 -6.62 6.55 -7.43
N PRO A 32 -6.91 5.30 -7.03
CA PRO A 32 -6.31 4.63 -5.87
C PRO A 32 -4.77 4.60 -5.86
N LEU A 33 -4.14 4.62 -7.03
CA LEU A 33 -2.68 4.58 -7.16
C LEU A 33 -2.01 5.77 -6.45
N GLU A 34 -2.53 6.99 -6.66
CA GLU A 34 -1.94 8.19 -6.06
C GLU A 34 -2.18 8.22 -4.55
N ARG A 35 -3.34 7.78 -4.08
CA ARG A 35 -3.63 7.69 -2.65
C ARG A 35 -2.72 6.67 -1.93
N ARG A 36 -2.52 5.49 -2.54
CA ARG A 36 -1.53 4.52 -2.00
C ARG A 36 -0.12 5.09 -1.99
N ARG A 37 0.29 5.74 -3.08
CA ARG A 37 1.62 6.34 -3.20
C ARG A 37 1.88 7.38 -2.12
N PHE A 38 0.89 8.23 -1.84
CA PHE A 38 0.94 9.19 -0.75
C PHE A 38 1.12 8.49 0.60
N ALA A 39 0.23 7.54 0.93
CA ALA A 39 0.32 6.80 2.19
C ALA A 39 1.66 6.05 2.34
N ASP A 40 2.14 5.42 1.27
CA ASP A 40 3.43 4.71 1.26
C ASP A 40 4.60 5.67 1.48
N MET A 41 4.57 6.85 0.89
CA MET A 41 5.62 7.87 1.04
C MET A 41 5.68 8.35 2.49
N GLU A 42 4.54 8.69 3.09
CA GLU A 42 4.47 9.15 4.48
C GLU A 42 4.88 8.04 5.45
N LEU A 43 4.34 6.84 5.29
CA LEU A 43 4.66 5.69 6.14
C LEU A 43 6.13 5.29 6.05
N CYS A 44 6.74 5.35 4.87
CA CYS A 44 8.17 5.04 4.72
C CYS A 44 9.07 6.05 5.46
N GLN A 45 8.63 7.31 5.59
CA GLN A 45 9.37 8.31 6.37
C GLN A 45 9.25 8.09 7.88
N LEU A 46 8.10 7.59 8.33
CA LEU A 46 7.79 7.41 9.74
C LEU A 46 8.23 6.05 10.29
N ASP A 47 8.35 5.03 9.44
CA ASP A 47 8.49 3.64 9.86
C ASP A 47 9.42 2.83 8.93
N ASN A 48 10.64 2.58 9.39
CA ASN A 48 11.61 1.78 8.65
C ASN A 48 11.18 0.31 8.44
N PHE A 49 10.33 -0.25 9.33
CA PHE A 49 9.78 -1.59 9.14
C PHE A 49 8.75 -1.60 8.02
N TYR A 50 7.95 -0.53 7.91
CA TYR A 50 7.05 -0.38 6.77
C TYR A 50 7.82 -0.32 5.45
N LEU A 51 8.84 0.51 5.36
CA LEU A 51 9.72 0.62 4.19
C LEU A 51 10.33 -0.75 3.82
N TYR A 52 10.82 -1.49 4.82
CA TYR A 52 11.36 -2.82 4.61
C TYR A 52 10.31 -3.78 4.02
N ASN A 53 9.12 -3.85 4.64
CA ASN A 53 8.05 -4.73 4.19
C ASN A 53 7.54 -4.36 2.79
N LEU A 54 7.38 -3.06 2.49
CA LEU A 54 6.95 -2.57 1.20
C LEU A 54 7.94 -2.93 0.08
N ASN A 55 9.23 -2.76 0.33
CA ASN A 55 10.28 -3.12 -0.64
C ASN A 55 10.30 -4.63 -0.92
N HIS A 56 10.17 -5.47 0.11
CA HIS A 56 10.10 -6.92 -0.06
C HIS A 56 8.83 -7.32 -0.80
N TYR A 57 7.68 -6.80 -0.41
CA TYR A 57 6.41 -7.05 -1.07
C TYR A 57 6.46 -6.71 -2.57
N ASN A 58 6.94 -5.51 -2.91
CA ASN A 58 7.05 -5.07 -4.30
C ASN A 58 8.01 -5.95 -5.13
N ARG A 59 9.10 -6.40 -4.52
CA ARG A 59 10.01 -7.34 -5.18
C ARG A 59 9.35 -8.69 -5.45
N ILE A 60 8.63 -9.22 -4.45
CA ILE A 60 7.98 -10.52 -4.55
C ILE A 60 6.84 -10.48 -5.58
N ILE A 61 6.01 -9.43 -5.57
CA ILE A 61 4.92 -9.30 -6.55
C ILE A 61 5.45 -9.23 -7.99
N ASN A 62 6.56 -8.54 -8.22
CA ASN A 62 7.19 -8.48 -9.53
C ASN A 62 7.72 -9.85 -9.97
N GLN A 63 8.33 -10.62 -9.07
CA GLN A 63 8.82 -11.96 -9.35
C GLN A 63 7.67 -12.95 -9.59
N ARG A 64 6.61 -12.89 -8.77
CA ARG A 64 5.41 -13.70 -8.99
C ARG A 64 4.75 -13.37 -10.32
N ASN A 65 4.59 -12.11 -10.66
CA ASN A 65 4.02 -11.70 -11.95
C ASN A 65 4.88 -12.13 -13.15
N LYS A 66 6.19 -12.19 -12.98
CA LYS A 66 7.09 -12.79 -14.00
C LYS A 66 6.84 -14.29 -14.12
N LEU A 67 6.80 -15.01 -13.00
CA LEU A 67 6.49 -16.45 -12.98
C LEU A 67 5.14 -16.73 -13.65
N LEU A 68 4.07 -15.95 -13.33
CA LEU A 68 2.75 -16.12 -13.96
C LEU A 68 2.79 -15.99 -15.50
N LYS A 69 3.68 -15.16 -16.04
CA LYS A 69 3.90 -15.04 -17.48
C LYS A 69 4.66 -16.22 -18.04
N ASP A 70 5.65 -16.71 -17.29
CA ASP A 70 6.52 -17.81 -17.70
C ASP A 70 5.80 -19.17 -17.66
N LEU A 71 4.71 -19.32 -16.87
CA LEU A 71 3.91 -20.55 -16.79
C LEU A 71 3.32 -21.00 -18.14
N TYR A 72 3.19 -20.11 -19.10
CA TYR A 72 2.77 -20.48 -20.45
C TYR A 72 3.77 -21.41 -21.14
N PHE A 73 5.07 -21.19 -20.91
CA PHE A 73 6.15 -21.96 -21.49
C PHE A 73 6.66 -23.06 -20.55
N HIS A 74 6.46 -22.89 -19.24
CA HIS A 74 6.98 -23.72 -18.15
C HIS A 74 5.88 -24.05 -17.13
N PRO A 75 4.89 -24.92 -17.52
CA PRO A 75 3.77 -25.26 -16.63
C PRO A 75 4.19 -25.90 -15.32
N GLU A 76 5.31 -26.60 -15.30
CA GLU A 76 5.90 -27.26 -14.13
C GLU A 76 6.22 -26.28 -13.00
N LEU A 77 6.46 -25.01 -13.31
CA LEU A 77 6.73 -23.97 -12.32
C LEU A 77 5.50 -23.59 -11.48
N LYS A 78 4.30 -24.05 -11.86
CA LYS A 78 3.08 -23.80 -11.12
C LYS A 78 3.18 -24.23 -9.65
N GLU A 79 3.88 -25.33 -9.38
CA GLU A 79 4.08 -25.85 -8.03
C GLU A 79 4.84 -24.88 -7.12
N THR A 80 5.60 -23.94 -7.70
CA THR A 80 6.36 -22.93 -6.93
C THR A 80 5.52 -21.73 -6.51
N LEU A 81 4.32 -21.53 -7.06
CA LEU A 81 3.47 -20.39 -6.75
C LEU A 81 3.18 -20.26 -5.26
N GLY A 82 2.94 -21.37 -4.57
CA GLY A 82 2.64 -21.37 -3.13
C GLY A 82 3.72 -20.71 -2.27
N ILE A 83 5.00 -20.78 -2.69
CA ILE A 83 6.12 -20.14 -1.99
C ILE A 83 6.01 -18.60 -2.10
N TRP A 84 5.67 -18.11 -3.29
CA TRP A 84 5.48 -16.68 -3.54
C TRP A 84 4.24 -16.16 -2.84
N ASP A 85 3.16 -16.95 -2.83
CA ASP A 85 1.90 -16.62 -2.16
C ASP A 85 2.11 -16.44 -0.65
N MET A 86 2.81 -17.39 0.01
CA MET A 86 3.14 -17.28 1.44
C MET A 86 3.94 -16.01 1.76
N GLN A 87 4.93 -15.67 0.91
CA GLN A 87 5.73 -14.48 1.12
C GLN A 87 4.90 -13.20 0.93
N LEU A 88 4.03 -13.14 -0.10
CA LEU A 88 3.13 -12.01 -0.31
C LEU A 88 2.19 -11.81 0.86
N VAL A 89 1.61 -12.88 1.39
CA VAL A 89 0.76 -12.83 2.59
C VAL A 89 1.55 -12.30 3.78
N SER A 90 2.75 -12.84 4.03
CA SER A 90 3.57 -12.44 5.18
C SER A 90 3.95 -10.95 5.19
N PHE A 91 4.41 -10.41 4.05
CA PHE A 91 4.78 -9.00 3.97
C PHE A 91 3.56 -8.09 3.76
N GLY A 92 2.58 -8.55 2.98
CA GLY A 92 1.37 -7.78 2.68
C GLY A 92 0.49 -7.55 3.90
N SER A 93 0.34 -8.53 4.78
CA SER A 93 -0.43 -8.37 6.03
C SER A 93 0.13 -7.25 6.91
N LYS A 94 1.45 -7.12 7.00
CA LYS A 94 2.10 -6.04 7.75
C LYS A 94 1.88 -4.66 7.12
N ILE A 95 1.77 -4.61 5.79
CA ILE A 95 1.43 -3.37 5.06
C ILE A 95 -0.01 -2.98 5.37
N ILE A 96 -0.96 -3.92 5.27
CA ILE A 96 -2.38 -3.70 5.56
C ILE A 96 -2.57 -3.18 7.00
N GLU A 97 -2.01 -3.88 7.99
CA GLU A 97 -2.07 -3.50 9.40
C GLU A 97 -1.56 -2.07 9.62
N ARG A 98 -0.44 -1.73 9.01
CA ARG A 98 0.18 -0.43 9.20
C ARG A 98 -0.57 0.70 8.50
N ARG A 99 -1.14 0.46 7.32
CA ARG A 99 -1.99 1.41 6.61
C ARG A 99 -3.30 1.67 7.34
N GLU A 100 -3.91 0.65 7.93
CA GLU A 100 -5.13 0.80 8.74
C GLU A 100 -4.87 1.67 9.97
N ALA A 101 -3.79 1.39 10.71
CA ALA A 101 -3.39 2.21 11.85
C ALA A 101 -3.08 3.66 11.44
N PHE A 102 -2.42 3.86 10.30
CA PHE A 102 -2.12 5.19 9.77
C PHE A 102 -3.38 5.97 9.39
N ALA A 103 -4.33 5.33 8.69
CA ALA A 103 -5.59 5.97 8.33
C ALA A 103 -6.39 6.41 9.56
N GLY A 104 -6.42 5.58 10.61
CA GLY A 104 -7.04 5.95 11.89
C GLY A 104 -6.38 7.15 12.54
N GLN A 105 -5.03 7.15 12.67
CA GLN A 105 -4.29 8.27 13.24
C GLN A 105 -4.44 9.56 12.44
N LEU A 106 -4.36 9.46 11.11
CA LEU A 106 -4.53 10.60 10.22
C LEU A 106 -5.97 11.16 10.29
N GLY A 107 -6.96 10.27 10.40
CA GLY A 107 -8.38 10.64 10.54
C GLY A 107 -8.63 11.51 11.77
N GLU A 108 -8.07 11.12 12.92
CA GLU A 108 -8.19 11.91 14.16
C GLU A 108 -7.55 13.31 14.02
N ILE A 109 -6.38 13.39 13.41
CA ILE A 109 -5.66 14.66 13.21
C ILE A 109 -6.43 15.58 12.23
N ILE A 110 -6.85 15.02 11.10
CA ILE A 110 -7.47 15.82 10.03
C ILE A 110 -8.87 16.31 10.43
N LYS A 111 -9.58 15.56 11.25
CA LYS A 111 -10.92 15.93 11.75
C LYS A 111 -10.89 17.29 12.46
N ASP A 112 -9.95 17.50 13.36
CA ASP A 112 -9.82 18.77 14.08
C ASP A 112 -9.39 19.92 13.16
N ILE A 113 -8.40 19.68 12.29
CA ILE A 113 -7.91 20.68 11.34
C ILE A 113 -9.02 21.09 10.36
N HIS A 114 -9.71 20.12 9.77
CA HIS A 114 -10.78 20.36 8.80
C HIS A 114 -11.97 21.09 9.42
N SER A 115 -12.37 20.73 10.64
CA SER A 115 -13.42 21.43 11.37
C SER A 115 -13.09 22.91 11.59
N ARG A 116 -11.85 23.23 11.93
CA ARG A 116 -11.39 24.63 12.07
C ARG A 116 -11.40 25.36 10.74
N LEU A 117 -10.96 24.75 9.66
CA LEU A 117 -10.92 25.36 8.32
C LEU A 117 -12.30 25.59 7.74
N SER A 118 -13.24 24.67 7.95
CA SER A 118 -14.62 24.78 7.48
C SER A 118 -15.53 25.63 8.38
N GLY A 119 -15.01 26.11 9.53
CA GLY A 119 -15.81 26.78 10.53
C GLY A 119 -16.87 25.88 11.19
N GLY A 120 -16.55 24.58 11.31
CA GLY A 120 -17.41 23.55 11.88
C GLY A 120 -18.56 23.09 10.97
N LYS A 121 -18.54 23.48 9.69
CA LYS A 121 -19.62 23.15 8.74
C LYS A 121 -19.48 21.80 8.07
N GLU A 122 -18.29 21.24 8.10
CA GLU A 122 -17.98 19.99 7.43
C GLU A 122 -17.27 19.01 8.37
N GLU A 123 -17.67 17.75 8.29
CA GLU A 123 -17.01 16.63 8.93
C GLU A 123 -16.28 15.81 7.88
N ILE A 124 -14.99 15.51 8.10
CA ILE A 124 -14.21 14.64 7.23
C ILE A 124 -13.87 13.32 7.92
N ILE A 125 -13.97 12.23 7.17
CA ILE A 125 -13.59 10.89 7.60
C ILE A 125 -12.61 10.33 6.57
N ILE A 126 -11.50 9.77 7.03
CA ILE A 126 -10.57 8.99 6.21
C ILE A 126 -10.83 7.52 6.51
N LYS A 127 -11.07 6.74 5.47
CA LYS A 127 -11.27 5.30 5.58
C LYS A 127 -10.24 4.56 4.73
N TYR A 128 -9.57 3.59 5.34
CA TYR A 128 -8.76 2.63 4.60
C TYR A 128 -9.65 1.51 4.08
N GLU A 129 -9.48 1.18 2.81
CA GLU A 129 -10.25 0.17 2.09
C GLU A 129 -9.29 -0.91 1.56
N PRO A 130 -8.97 -1.93 2.38
CA PRO A 130 -8.13 -3.02 1.94
C PRO A 130 -8.85 -3.88 0.88
N ASP A 131 -8.14 -4.29 -0.16
CA ASP A 131 -8.63 -5.25 -1.16
C ASP A 131 -8.96 -6.61 -0.52
N VAL A 132 -8.23 -6.95 0.54
CA VAL A 132 -8.42 -8.18 1.30
C VAL A 132 -8.07 -7.95 2.77
N SER A 133 -8.83 -8.57 3.70
CA SER A 133 -8.49 -8.56 5.12
C SER A 133 -7.27 -9.44 5.39
N ILE A 134 -6.59 -9.21 6.51
CA ILE A 134 -5.41 -10.00 6.91
C ILE A 134 -5.80 -11.47 7.09
N GLU A 135 -6.97 -11.72 7.69
CA GLU A 135 -7.48 -13.07 7.99
C GLU A 135 -7.81 -13.85 6.72
N ASP A 136 -8.29 -13.17 5.69
CA ASP A 136 -8.70 -13.78 4.43
C ASP A 136 -7.59 -13.85 3.38
N PHE A 137 -6.45 -13.21 3.60
CA PHE A 137 -5.46 -12.98 2.55
C PHE A 137 -4.92 -14.30 1.97
N GLU A 138 -4.52 -15.25 2.82
CA GLU A 138 -4.03 -16.55 2.36
C GLU A 138 -5.11 -17.31 1.57
N ARG A 139 -6.34 -17.34 2.08
CA ARG A 139 -7.47 -18.00 1.42
C ARG A 139 -7.74 -17.39 0.04
N ARG A 140 -7.81 -16.05 -0.03
CA ARG A 140 -8.08 -15.32 -1.28
C ARG A 140 -6.96 -15.49 -2.31
N MET A 141 -5.71 -15.57 -1.89
CA MET A 141 -4.58 -15.87 -2.78
C MET A 141 -4.75 -17.24 -3.44
N LYS A 142 -5.15 -18.26 -2.66
CA LYS A 142 -5.39 -19.62 -3.17
C LYS A 142 -6.61 -19.66 -4.12
N GLU A 143 -7.72 -19.03 -3.74
CA GLU A 143 -8.95 -18.99 -4.55
C GLU A 143 -8.74 -18.28 -5.90
N ASN A 144 -7.92 -17.22 -5.92
CA ASN A 144 -7.67 -16.42 -7.12
C ASN A 144 -6.52 -16.93 -7.98
N GLN A 145 -5.82 -18.02 -7.59
CA GLN A 145 -4.61 -18.49 -8.27
C GLN A 145 -4.84 -18.76 -9.77
N GLU A 146 -5.93 -19.46 -10.14
CA GLU A 146 -6.24 -19.74 -11.55
C GLU A 146 -6.56 -18.46 -12.33
N LYS A 147 -7.23 -17.50 -11.70
CA LYS A 147 -7.50 -16.20 -12.30
C LYS A 147 -6.21 -15.42 -12.55
N ASP A 148 -5.28 -15.44 -11.59
CA ASP A 148 -3.97 -14.80 -11.71
C ASP A 148 -3.13 -15.45 -12.82
N ILE A 149 -3.15 -16.78 -12.94
CA ILE A 149 -2.50 -17.52 -14.03
C ILE A 149 -3.06 -17.06 -15.38
N HIS A 150 -4.38 -16.99 -15.51
CA HIS A 150 -5.03 -16.57 -16.74
C HIS A 150 -4.71 -15.10 -17.10
N SER A 151 -4.79 -14.20 -16.13
CA SER A 151 -4.52 -12.77 -16.31
C SER A 151 -3.04 -12.42 -16.36
N LYS A 152 -2.15 -13.34 -15.93
CA LYS A 152 -0.69 -13.15 -15.79
C LYS A 152 -0.30 -12.03 -14.83
N VAL A 153 -1.17 -11.72 -13.88
CA VAL A 153 -1.00 -10.64 -12.90
C VAL A 153 -1.60 -11.07 -11.55
N THR A 154 -0.91 -10.73 -10.47
CA THR A 154 -1.43 -10.87 -9.10
C THR A 154 -2.58 -9.90 -8.89
N GLY A 155 -3.76 -10.44 -8.58
CA GLY A 155 -5.02 -9.69 -8.45
C GLY A 155 -5.40 -9.34 -7.02
N THR A 156 -4.75 -9.93 -6.00
CA THR A 156 -5.14 -9.81 -4.59
C THR A 156 -4.00 -9.26 -3.74
N GLY A 157 -4.29 -8.30 -2.86
CA GLY A 157 -3.37 -7.78 -1.86
C GLY A 157 -3.21 -6.25 -1.83
N PRO A 158 -2.33 -5.72 -0.95
CA PRO A 158 -2.25 -4.29 -0.65
C PRO A 158 -1.88 -3.38 -1.83
N HIS A 159 -1.42 -3.91 -2.94
CA HIS A 159 -1.23 -3.15 -4.17
C HIS A 159 -2.56 -2.80 -4.88
N ARG A 160 -3.69 -3.31 -4.37
CA ARG A 160 -5.06 -3.05 -4.85
C ARG A 160 -5.90 -2.21 -3.88
N ASP A 161 -5.39 -1.93 -2.70
CA ASP A 161 -6.10 -1.15 -1.68
C ASP A 161 -6.47 0.26 -2.14
N ASP A 162 -7.38 0.88 -1.39
CA ASP A 162 -7.69 2.30 -1.55
C ASP A 162 -7.81 3.02 -0.19
N PHE A 163 -7.88 4.34 -0.27
CA PHE A 163 -8.24 5.23 0.82
C PHE A 163 -9.37 6.14 0.34
N SER A 164 -10.43 6.23 1.09
CA SER A 164 -11.52 7.16 0.79
C SER A 164 -11.53 8.33 1.76
N PHE A 165 -11.93 9.48 1.24
CA PHE A 165 -12.11 10.72 1.99
C PHE A 165 -13.59 11.10 1.87
N ILE A 166 -14.30 11.04 2.98
CA ILE A 166 -15.75 11.23 3.03
C ILE A 166 -16.02 12.55 3.75
N VAL A 167 -16.69 13.47 3.07
CA VAL A 167 -17.09 14.77 3.65
C VAL A 167 -18.60 14.80 3.77
N ASN A 168 -19.11 15.02 5.00
CA ASN A 168 -20.55 15.04 5.31
C ASN A 168 -21.31 13.80 4.80
N GLY A 169 -20.63 12.64 4.82
CA GLY A 169 -21.25 11.38 4.40
C GLY A 169 -21.22 11.09 2.87
N ILE A 170 -20.55 11.92 2.09
CA ILE A 170 -20.43 11.81 0.62
C ILE A 170 -18.97 11.61 0.23
#